data_61e243b80eadc974ac27f03b15e5cf1c
#
_entry.id   61e243b80eadc974ac27f03b15e5cf1c
#
_cell.length_a   1.000
_cell.length_b   1.000
_cell.length_c   1.000
_cell.angle_alpha   90.00
_cell.angle_beta   90.00
_cell.angle_gamma   90.00
#
_symmetry.space_group_name_H-M   'P 1'
#
loop_
_entity.id
_entity.type
_entity.pdbx_description
1 polymer ?
#
loop_
_entity_poly.entity_id
_entity_poly.type
_entity_poly.pdbx_seq_one_letter_code
_entity_poly.pdbx_strand_id
1 'polypeptide(L)'
;MEIELESEVQSIGQENVKEKKTKEKVKYYSLKNILKYKAVYNILIGERSNGKTYAVIDYMLKDYCENGNQCALVRRWDVDYKGKRSRTMFANHVNNGLVKKYTKGQWDTIAYMSDAWYLARYDQNLKKLILNDDVFCYGFALNNQEHDKSTSYPRIKTIFFDEIITRRLYLQDEFVICMNTFSTIIRDRGDVTIFMAGNTVNKYCPYFTEMGLTYITRMKKGTIDLYKYGDSELTVAVEFTDFPQRNKKSDKYFAFNNPKLQMITSGAWEIALYPHLPMEYKNAKIAFIYFIIFGIDTLQCEVMSYKGIYFTYIHKKTTPLKNKDKDLIFSQDYNHKPNWRRKLTKPYDELGKKIKWFFNNDKVFYQDNEVGEIVRNYINWSDTDRGIQ
;
A
#
# COMPACT_ATOMS: atom_id res chain seq x y z
N MET A 1 6.98 19.33 -56.49
CA MET A 1 6.54 20.34 -55.49
C MET A 1 7.21 19.94 -54.20
N GLU A 2 8.48 20.37 -54.10
CA GLU A 2 9.33 20.13 -52.92
C GLU A 2 9.00 21.16 -51.88
N ILE A 3 8.84 20.72 -50.63
CA ILE A 3 8.67 21.59 -49.47
C ILE A 3 10.00 21.52 -48.71
N GLU A 4 10.78 22.60 -48.83
CA GLU A 4 11.98 22.84 -48.04
C GLU A 4 11.59 23.15 -46.60
N LEU A 5 12.19 22.43 -45.68
CA LEU A 5 12.16 22.71 -44.23
C LEU A 5 13.45 23.45 -43.87
N GLU A 6 13.36 24.76 -43.75
CA GLU A 6 14.43 25.59 -43.20
C GLU A 6 14.53 25.36 -41.69
N SER A 7 15.68 24.91 -41.20
CA SER A 7 16.06 24.81 -39.84
C SER A 7 16.76 26.11 -39.40
N GLU A 8 16.06 26.96 -38.62
CA GLU A 8 16.71 28.10 -37.94
C GLU A 8 17.53 27.60 -36.76
N VAL A 9 18.84 27.70 -36.85
CA VAL A 9 19.78 27.58 -35.75
C VAL A 9 19.99 28.96 -35.14
N GLN A 10 19.33 29.24 -34.02
CA GLN A 10 19.64 30.43 -33.24
C GLN A 10 20.86 30.18 -32.34
N SER A 11 21.92 30.87 -32.62
CA SER A 11 23.13 31.02 -31.80
C SER A 11 22.81 31.92 -30.60
N ILE A 12 22.74 31.34 -29.39
CA ILE A 12 22.59 32.12 -28.15
C ILE A 12 24.00 32.49 -27.64
N GLY A 13 24.27 33.78 -27.65
CA GLY A 13 25.48 34.36 -27.12
C GLY A 13 25.65 34.14 -25.60
N GLN A 14 26.88 33.96 -25.18
CA GLN A 14 27.28 33.84 -23.80
C GLN A 14 27.11 35.19 -23.07
N GLU A 15 26.13 35.31 -22.21
CA GLU A 15 26.12 36.33 -21.13
C GLU A 15 26.37 35.65 -19.78
N ASN A 16 27.48 36.03 -19.19
CA ASN A 16 27.84 35.66 -17.81
C ASN A 16 26.96 36.40 -16.80
N VAL A 17 25.86 35.80 -16.38
CA VAL A 17 25.10 36.24 -15.21
C VAL A 17 25.41 35.29 -14.05
N LYS A 18 26.23 35.76 -13.12
CA LYS A 18 26.41 35.11 -11.81
C LYS A 18 25.15 35.29 -10.96
N GLU A 19 24.13 34.48 -11.21
CA GLU A 19 23.02 34.32 -10.27
C GLU A 19 23.48 33.50 -9.05
N LYS A 20 23.55 34.16 -7.89
CA LYS A 20 23.58 33.51 -6.58
C LYS A 20 22.25 32.73 -6.41
N LYS A 21 22.21 31.47 -6.86
CA LYS A 21 21.13 30.55 -6.51
C LYS A 21 21.20 30.28 -5.01
N THR A 22 20.41 31.00 -4.23
CA THR A 22 20.01 30.58 -2.88
C THR A 22 19.38 29.18 -3.05
N LYS A 23 20.09 28.16 -2.57
CA LYS A 23 19.57 26.79 -2.52
C LYS A 23 18.36 26.80 -1.58
N GLU A 24 17.13 26.89 -2.13
CA GLU A 24 15.93 26.60 -1.37
C GLU A 24 16.10 25.22 -0.75
N LYS A 25 16.06 25.14 0.59
CA LYS A 25 16.12 23.88 1.31
C LYS A 25 14.86 23.09 0.94
N VAL A 26 15.01 22.04 0.16
CA VAL A 26 13.92 21.09 -0.13
C VAL A 26 13.39 20.57 1.21
N LYS A 27 12.16 20.91 1.54
CA LYS A 27 11.48 20.39 2.74
C LYS A 27 11.05 18.96 2.46
N TYR A 28 11.68 17.99 3.09
CA TYR A 28 11.26 16.60 3.09
C TYR A 28 10.13 16.37 4.10
N TYR A 29 9.33 15.31 3.90
CA TYR A 29 8.32 14.87 4.86
C TYR A 29 8.94 14.67 6.25
N SER A 30 8.18 14.97 7.30
CA SER A 30 8.64 14.87 8.69
C SER A 30 7.53 14.29 9.58
N LEU A 31 7.88 13.35 10.44
CA LEU A 31 7.00 12.74 11.42
C LEU A 31 6.53 13.68 12.55
N LYS A 32 7.04 14.93 12.62
CA LYS A 32 6.77 15.86 13.73
C LYS A 32 5.29 16.05 14.06
N ASN A 33 4.43 16.02 13.05
CA ASN A 33 3.01 16.28 13.27
C ASN A 33 2.30 15.05 13.83
N ILE A 34 2.51 13.88 13.24
CA ILE A 34 1.85 12.65 13.69
C ILE A 34 2.34 12.22 15.09
N LEU A 35 3.61 12.40 15.40
CA LEU A 35 4.20 12.06 16.70
C LEU A 35 3.65 12.89 17.88
N LYS A 36 3.03 14.05 17.63
CA LYS A 36 2.36 14.85 18.68
C LYS A 36 1.21 14.12 19.35
N TYR A 37 0.58 13.19 18.63
CA TYR A 37 -0.58 12.44 19.11
C TYR A 37 -0.22 11.24 19.98
N LYS A 38 1.08 10.85 20.02
CA LYS A 38 1.57 9.71 20.82
C LYS A 38 0.76 8.43 20.58
N ALA A 39 0.26 8.23 19.38
CA ALA A 39 -0.54 7.07 19.03
C ALA A 39 0.34 5.80 18.96
N VAL A 40 -0.25 4.66 19.35
CA VAL A 40 0.41 3.36 19.25
C VAL A 40 0.69 3.00 17.79
N TYR A 41 -0.32 3.20 16.92
CA TYR A 41 -0.18 3.01 15.48
C TYR A 41 -0.16 4.36 14.77
N ASN A 42 0.81 4.55 13.90
CA ASN A 42 0.99 5.75 13.07
C ASN A 42 0.98 5.32 11.61
N ILE A 43 -0.14 5.53 10.92
CA ILE A 43 -0.34 5.12 9.53
C ILE A 43 -0.09 6.32 8.61
N LEU A 44 0.85 6.16 7.67
CA LEU A 44 1.28 7.19 6.73
C LEU A 44 0.85 6.80 5.33
N ILE A 45 -0.14 7.49 4.77
CA ILE A 45 -0.59 7.28 3.39
C ILE A 45 -0.27 8.50 2.51
N GLY A 46 -0.13 8.29 1.22
CA GLY A 46 0.10 9.38 0.27
C GLY A 46 0.90 8.99 -0.94
N GLU A 47 1.41 9.97 -1.65
CA GLU A 47 2.16 9.81 -2.90
C GLU A 47 3.42 8.96 -2.75
N ARG A 48 3.82 8.33 -3.85
CA ARG A 48 5.16 7.71 -3.94
C ARG A 48 6.24 8.77 -3.85
N SER A 49 7.37 8.39 -3.30
CA SER A 49 8.60 9.23 -3.23
C SER A 49 8.44 10.54 -2.48
N ASN A 50 7.42 10.68 -1.61
CA ASN A 50 7.25 11.87 -0.77
C ASN A 50 8.09 11.85 0.52
N GLY A 51 8.86 10.79 0.76
CA GLY A 51 9.78 10.70 1.89
C GLY A 51 9.25 10.00 3.14
N LYS A 52 8.06 9.38 3.12
CA LYS A 52 7.48 8.64 4.27
C LYS A 52 8.45 7.59 4.84
N THR A 53 8.85 6.64 4.01
CA THR A 53 9.81 5.58 4.38
C THR A 53 11.12 6.17 4.88
N TYR A 54 11.63 7.20 4.22
CA TYR A 54 12.85 7.90 4.64
C TYR A 54 12.72 8.48 6.04
N ALA A 55 11.62 9.19 6.33
CA ALA A 55 11.41 9.83 7.63
C ALA A 55 11.27 8.81 8.78
N VAL A 56 10.63 7.66 8.55
CA VAL A 56 10.52 6.61 9.56
C VAL A 56 11.88 5.95 9.81
N ILE A 57 12.63 5.64 8.75
CA ILE A 57 13.99 5.07 8.90
C ILE A 57 14.93 6.06 9.60
N ASP A 58 14.84 7.36 9.30
CA ASP A 58 15.62 8.40 9.99
C ASP A 58 15.30 8.44 11.49
N TYR A 59 14.01 8.34 11.84
CA TYR A 59 13.56 8.25 13.23
C TYR A 59 14.15 7.01 13.93
N MET A 60 14.04 5.83 13.31
CA MET A 60 14.56 4.57 13.83
C MET A 60 16.08 4.62 14.05
N LEU A 61 16.82 5.12 13.06
CA LEU A 61 18.28 5.23 13.13
C LEU A 61 18.73 6.21 14.23
N LYS A 62 18.04 7.34 14.35
CA LYS A 62 18.31 8.33 15.37
C LYS A 62 18.04 7.76 16.77
N ASP A 63 16.90 7.11 16.98
CA ASP A 63 16.52 6.52 18.25
C ASP A 63 17.49 5.41 18.69
N TYR A 64 17.93 4.58 17.74
CA TYR A 64 18.97 3.59 18.02
C TYR A 64 20.29 4.24 18.45
N CYS A 65 20.77 5.27 17.75
CA CYS A 65 22.04 5.92 18.06
C CYS A 65 22.01 6.74 19.37
N GLU A 66 20.84 7.31 19.74
CA GLU A 66 20.69 8.14 20.94
C GLU A 66 20.33 7.31 22.18
N ASN A 67 19.47 6.29 22.03
CA ASN A 67 18.87 5.57 23.15
C ASN A 67 19.21 4.07 23.18
N GLY A 68 19.83 3.53 22.14
CA GLY A 68 20.12 2.10 21.99
C GLY A 68 18.85 1.26 21.67
N ASN A 69 17.76 1.89 21.30
CA ASN A 69 16.52 1.23 20.97
C ASN A 69 16.60 0.55 19.60
N GLN A 70 16.44 -0.77 19.59
CA GLN A 70 16.36 -1.54 18.35
C GLN A 70 15.04 -1.33 17.64
N CYS A 71 14.99 -1.69 16.36
CA CYS A 71 13.77 -1.60 15.57
C CYS A 71 13.51 -2.86 14.76
N ALA A 72 12.28 -2.98 14.27
CA ALA A 72 11.84 -4.02 13.35
C ALA A 72 11.35 -3.40 12.06
N LEU A 73 11.86 -3.88 10.94
CA LEU A 73 11.32 -3.59 9.62
C LEU A 73 10.48 -4.80 9.17
N VAL A 74 9.22 -4.55 8.85
CA VAL A 74 8.28 -5.58 8.41
C VAL A 74 7.97 -5.38 6.93
N ARG A 75 8.01 -6.46 6.16
CA ARG A 75 7.64 -6.54 4.76
C ARG A 75 6.70 -7.74 4.54
N ARG A 76 5.93 -7.69 3.47
CA ARG A 76 5.01 -8.78 3.12
C ARG A 76 5.75 -10.05 2.72
N TRP A 77 6.84 -9.90 1.96
CA TRP A 77 7.54 -11.00 1.30
C TRP A 77 9.00 -11.15 1.76
N ASP A 78 9.42 -12.36 2.05
CA ASP A 78 10.81 -12.70 2.40
C ASP A 78 11.82 -12.36 1.30
N VAL A 79 11.40 -12.39 0.03
CA VAL A 79 12.25 -12.00 -1.10
C VAL A 79 12.70 -10.53 -1.04
N ASP A 80 12.04 -9.69 -0.24
CA ASP A 80 12.44 -8.30 -0.04
C ASP A 80 13.71 -8.17 0.82
N TYR A 81 14.04 -9.22 1.56
CA TYR A 81 15.24 -9.32 2.39
C TYR A 81 16.38 -10.08 1.72
N LYS A 82 16.26 -10.49 0.45
CA LYS A 82 17.28 -11.26 -0.26
C LYS A 82 18.15 -10.40 -1.17
N GLY A 83 19.45 -10.71 -1.19
CA GLY A 83 20.41 -10.19 -2.14
C GLY A 83 20.63 -8.67 -2.05
N LYS A 84 20.52 -7.98 -3.20
CA LYS A 84 20.76 -6.54 -3.28
C LYS A 84 19.72 -5.71 -2.51
N ARG A 85 18.47 -6.19 -2.41
CA ARG A 85 17.37 -5.44 -1.78
C ARG A 85 17.65 -5.18 -0.30
N SER A 86 17.99 -6.22 0.46
CA SER A 86 18.35 -6.08 1.88
C SER A 86 19.58 -5.19 2.09
N ARG A 87 20.63 -5.37 1.27
CA ARG A 87 21.88 -4.61 1.38
C ARG A 87 21.71 -3.12 1.10
N THR A 88 20.74 -2.73 0.28
CA THR A 88 20.51 -1.33 -0.12
C THR A 88 19.35 -0.65 0.59
N MET A 89 18.68 -1.34 1.52
CA MET A 89 17.50 -0.81 2.23
C MET A 89 17.76 0.55 2.88
N PHE A 90 18.90 0.73 3.50
CA PHE A 90 19.30 1.96 4.19
C PHE A 90 20.28 2.83 3.39
N ALA A 91 20.53 2.52 2.12
CA ALA A 91 21.55 3.19 1.30
C ALA A 91 21.38 4.71 1.23
N ASN A 92 20.16 5.22 1.19
CA ASN A 92 19.91 6.67 1.17
C ASN A 92 20.38 7.37 2.46
N HIS A 93 20.22 6.74 3.62
CA HIS A 93 20.65 7.28 4.90
C HIS A 93 22.18 7.23 5.02
N VAL A 94 22.79 6.15 4.54
CA VAL A 94 24.26 6.01 4.44
C VAL A 94 24.83 7.08 3.52
N ASN A 95 24.31 7.20 2.29
CA ASN A 95 24.80 8.16 1.28
C ASN A 95 24.62 9.62 1.71
N ASN A 96 23.59 9.92 2.51
CA ASN A 96 23.37 11.24 3.09
C ASN A 96 24.20 11.49 4.35
N GLY A 97 25.06 10.54 4.74
CA GLY A 97 25.96 10.67 5.89
C GLY A 97 25.28 10.65 7.26
N LEU A 98 24.02 10.19 7.34
CA LEU A 98 23.25 10.20 8.60
C LEU A 98 23.80 9.21 9.61
N VAL A 99 24.25 8.03 9.17
CA VAL A 99 24.93 7.06 10.05
C VAL A 99 26.13 7.72 10.72
N LYS A 100 27.03 8.28 9.93
CA LYS A 100 28.23 8.99 10.44
C LYS A 100 27.86 10.15 11.36
N LYS A 101 26.81 10.91 11.02
CA LYS A 101 26.35 12.04 11.82
C LYS A 101 25.85 11.60 13.20
N TYR A 102 24.94 10.61 13.27
CA TYR A 102 24.32 10.17 14.52
C TYR A 102 25.27 9.40 15.42
N THR A 103 26.21 8.65 14.84
CA THR A 103 27.24 7.92 15.57
C THR A 103 28.51 8.75 15.87
N LYS A 104 28.49 10.05 15.59
CA LYS A 104 29.64 10.96 15.76
C LYS A 104 30.91 10.45 15.07
N GLY A 105 30.75 9.76 13.93
CA GLY A 105 31.85 9.23 13.13
C GLY A 105 32.31 7.82 13.50
N GLN A 106 31.74 7.17 14.50
CA GLN A 106 32.11 5.81 14.91
C GLN A 106 31.79 4.79 13.82
N TRP A 107 30.64 4.93 13.17
CA TRP A 107 30.16 4.10 12.08
C TRP A 107 29.80 4.96 10.87
N ASP A 108 29.92 4.42 9.66
CA ASP A 108 29.68 5.16 8.42
C ASP A 108 28.75 4.45 7.43
N THR A 109 28.47 3.18 7.68
CA THR A 109 27.60 2.37 6.82
C THR A 109 26.69 1.44 7.63
N ILE A 110 25.83 0.70 6.93
CA ILE A 110 24.95 -0.34 7.49
C ILE A 110 25.12 -1.60 6.67
N ALA A 111 25.36 -2.72 7.35
CA ALA A 111 25.53 -4.03 6.74
C ALA A 111 24.35 -4.95 7.10
N TYR A 112 24.02 -5.87 6.19
CA TYR A 112 22.97 -6.88 6.38
C TYR A 112 23.58 -8.26 6.56
N MET A 113 23.21 -8.94 7.63
CA MET A 113 23.65 -10.29 7.95
C MET A 113 22.60 -11.00 8.79
N SER A 114 22.25 -12.25 8.44
CA SER A 114 21.33 -13.10 9.22
C SER A 114 20.02 -12.40 9.58
N ASP A 115 19.32 -11.90 8.58
CA ASP A 115 18.02 -11.22 8.66
C ASP A 115 17.99 -9.97 9.57
N ALA A 116 19.16 -9.38 9.82
CA ALA A 116 19.32 -8.18 10.60
C ALA A 116 20.30 -7.19 9.97
N TRP A 117 20.18 -5.94 10.34
CA TRP A 117 21.09 -4.87 9.95
C TRP A 117 21.88 -4.37 11.15
N TYR A 118 23.16 -4.15 10.90
CA TYR A 118 24.14 -3.70 11.87
C TYR A 118 24.78 -2.42 11.39
N LEU A 119 25.07 -1.49 12.30
CA LEU A 119 25.99 -0.40 11.98
C LEU A 119 27.37 -0.99 11.67
N ALA A 120 28.05 -0.41 10.70
CA ALA A 120 29.32 -0.94 10.23
C ALA A 120 30.27 0.17 9.79
N ARG A 121 31.55 -0.18 9.68
CA ARG A 121 32.59 0.65 9.05
C ARG A 121 33.59 -0.23 8.32
N TYR A 122 34.18 0.29 7.27
CA TYR A 122 35.29 -0.39 6.60
C TYR A 122 36.60 -0.04 7.29
N ASP A 123 37.31 -1.04 7.80
CA ASP A 123 38.65 -0.90 8.36
C ASP A 123 39.70 -1.05 7.24
N GLN A 124 40.42 0.03 6.96
CA GLN A 124 41.43 0.06 5.89
C GLN A 124 42.66 -0.81 6.20
N ASN A 125 43.03 -0.93 7.49
CA ASN A 125 44.19 -1.72 7.90
C ASN A 125 43.89 -3.21 7.78
N LEU A 126 42.74 -3.63 8.26
CA LEU A 126 42.29 -5.02 8.22
C LEU A 126 41.67 -5.41 6.87
N LYS A 127 41.45 -4.44 5.98
CA LYS A 127 40.78 -4.59 4.67
C LYS A 127 39.44 -5.33 4.77
N LYS A 128 38.71 -5.17 5.85
CA LYS A 128 37.43 -5.84 6.11
C LYS A 128 36.38 -4.90 6.68
N LEU A 129 35.12 -5.30 6.53
CA LEU A 129 33.98 -4.62 7.16
C LEU A 129 33.91 -5.05 8.64
N ILE A 130 33.92 -4.09 9.54
CA ILE A 130 33.68 -4.30 10.97
C ILE A 130 32.23 -3.96 11.25
N LEU A 131 31.52 -4.88 11.88
CA LEU A 131 30.15 -4.71 12.33
C LEU A 131 30.11 -4.27 13.79
N ASN A 132 29.08 -3.50 14.15
CA ASN A 132 28.70 -3.35 15.55
C ASN A 132 28.21 -4.70 16.08
N ASP A 133 28.54 -5.04 17.31
CA ASP A 133 28.08 -6.26 17.97
C ASP A 133 26.57 -6.28 18.20
N ASP A 134 25.96 -5.12 18.23
CA ASP A 134 24.55 -4.92 18.51
C ASP A 134 23.73 -4.70 17.24
N VAL A 135 22.56 -5.38 17.16
CA VAL A 135 21.62 -5.24 16.04
C VAL A 135 20.97 -3.87 16.08
N PHE A 136 20.98 -3.17 14.95
CA PHE A 136 20.22 -1.95 14.74
C PHE A 136 18.75 -2.27 14.41
N CYS A 137 18.52 -3.11 13.43
CA CYS A 137 17.18 -3.41 12.91
C CYS A 137 17.03 -4.87 12.52
N TYR A 138 15.95 -5.50 12.93
CA TYR A 138 15.56 -6.84 12.50
C TYR A 138 14.61 -6.80 11.32
N GLY A 139 14.72 -7.76 10.40
CA GLY A 139 13.83 -7.95 9.27
C GLY A 139 12.79 -9.03 9.53
N PHE A 140 11.52 -8.73 9.32
CA PHE A 140 10.40 -9.67 9.47
C PHE A 140 9.58 -9.75 8.19
N ALA A 141 9.40 -10.95 7.65
CA ALA A 141 8.57 -11.19 6.48
C ALA A 141 7.25 -11.86 6.90
N LEU A 142 6.11 -11.26 6.56
CA LEU A 142 4.81 -11.79 6.95
C LEU A 142 4.55 -13.20 6.39
N ASN A 143 5.06 -13.51 5.20
CA ASN A 143 4.91 -14.84 4.60
C ASN A 143 5.79 -15.91 5.23
N ASN A 144 6.64 -15.58 6.21
CA ASN A 144 7.59 -16.51 6.85
C ASN A 144 7.60 -16.40 8.39
N GLN A 145 6.53 -15.91 9.00
CA GLN A 145 6.45 -15.56 10.42
C GLN A 145 6.59 -16.75 11.40
N GLU A 146 6.38 -17.99 10.94
CA GLU A 146 6.33 -19.13 11.85
C GLU A 146 7.67 -19.43 12.54
N HIS A 147 8.76 -19.02 11.94
CA HIS A 147 10.11 -19.26 12.45
C HIS A 147 10.52 -18.36 13.63
N ASP A 148 9.79 -17.23 13.85
CA ASP A 148 10.17 -16.24 14.87
C ASP A 148 9.45 -16.41 16.21
N LYS A 149 8.49 -17.35 16.32
CA LYS A 149 7.57 -17.48 17.47
C LYS A 149 8.27 -17.68 18.83
N SER A 150 9.46 -18.23 18.86
CA SER A 150 10.21 -18.52 20.10
C SER A 150 11.24 -17.46 20.50
N THR A 151 11.52 -16.49 19.63
CA THR A 151 12.54 -15.48 19.87
C THR A 151 11.99 -14.26 20.62
N SER A 152 12.78 -13.68 21.52
CA SER A 152 12.43 -12.48 22.28
C SER A 152 13.21 -11.27 21.78
N TYR A 153 12.51 -10.14 21.64
CA TYR A 153 13.08 -8.88 21.13
C TYR A 153 12.86 -7.70 22.11
N PRO A 154 13.40 -7.75 23.35
CA PRO A 154 13.02 -6.82 24.42
C PRO A 154 13.42 -5.37 24.14
N ARG A 155 14.38 -5.13 23.25
CA ARG A 155 14.91 -3.81 22.93
C ARG A 155 14.27 -3.17 21.70
N ILE A 156 13.40 -3.88 20.96
CA ILE A 156 12.66 -3.29 19.85
C ILE A 156 11.61 -2.32 20.42
N LYS A 157 11.75 -1.03 20.11
CA LYS A 157 10.82 0.04 20.51
C LYS A 157 10.04 0.61 19.32
N THR A 158 10.50 0.34 18.12
CA THR A 158 9.83 0.80 16.88
C THR A 158 9.65 -0.36 15.92
N ILE A 159 8.41 -0.55 15.47
CA ILE A 159 8.06 -1.45 14.36
C ILE A 159 7.69 -0.59 13.15
N PHE A 160 8.26 -0.89 12.00
CA PHE A 160 7.91 -0.24 10.75
C PHE A 160 7.47 -1.26 9.70
N PHE A 161 6.18 -1.24 9.37
CA PHE A 161 5.65 -2.00 8.24
C PHE A 161 5.54 -1.10 7.01
N ASP A 162 6.44 -1.28 6.07
CA ASP A 162 6.48 -0.52 4.83
C ASP A 162 5.73 -1.27 3.71
N GLU A 163 5.00 -0.51 2.89
CA GLU A 163 4.15 -1.01 1.79
C GLU A 163 2.91 -1.81 2.22
N ILE A 164 2.16 -1.30 3.21
CA ILE A 164 0.90 -1.93 3.63
C ILE A 164 -0.15 -2.00 2.51
N ILE A 165 -0.13 -1.03 1.58
CA ILE A 165 -1.04 -0.98 0.44
C ILE A 165 -0.35 -1.53 -0.81
N THR A 166 -1.00 -2.47 -1.48
CA THR A 166 -0.50 -3.07 -2.71
C THR A 166 -1.56 -3.07 -3.81
N ARG A 167 -1.11 -3.09 -5.07
CA ARG A 167 -1.97 -3.38 -6.23
C ARG A 167 -2.10 -4.88 -6.48
N ARG A 168 -1.21 -5.67 -5.89
CA ARG A 168 -1.18 -7.13 -6.02
C ARG A 168 -2.03 -7.76 -4.93
N LEU A 169 -1.95 -9.07 -4.84
CA LEU A 169 -2.65 -9.83 -3.82
C LEU A 169 -2.03 -9.61 -2.44
N TYR A 170 -2.88 -9.56 -1.43
CA TYR A 170 -2.50 -9.69 -0.04
C TYR A 170 -2.30 -11.17 0.30
N LEU A 171 -1.60 -11.47 1.38
CA LEU A 171 -1.57 -12.82 1.93
C LEU A 171 -2.97 -13.20 2.43
N GLN A 172 -3.28 -14.49 2.44
CA GLN A 172 -4.49 -14.95 3.10
C GLN A 172 -4.40 -14.60 4.59
N ASP A 173 -5.48 -14.03 5.14
CA ASP A 173 -5.55 -13.57 6.54
C ASP A 173 -4.39 -12.64 6.95
N GLU A 174 -3.92 -11.80 6.00
CA GLU A 174 -2.71 -10.98 6.19
C GLU A 174 -2.77 -10.09 7.44
N PHE A 175 -3.94 -9.56 7.77
CA PHE A 175 -4.09 -8.76 8.99
C PHE A 175 -3.79 -9.57 10.25
N VAL A 176 -4.33 -10.79 10.35
CA VAL A 176 -4.08 -11.70 11.48
C VAL A 176 -2.60 -12.09 11.55
N ILE A 177 -2.00 -12.40 10.39
CA ILE A 177 -0.58 -12.69 10.28
C ILE A 177 0.27 -11.52 10.79
N CYS A 178 -0.07 -10.31 10.37
CA CYS A 178 0.61 -9.09 10.80
C CYS A 178 0.49 -8.85 12.31
N MET A 179 -0.72 -9.02 12.86
CA MET A 179 -0.95 -8.87 14.30
C MET A 179 -0.20 -9.93 15.12
N ASN A 180 -0.11 -11.17 14.64
CA ASN A 180 0.68 -12.23 15.26
C ASN A 180 2.18 -11.89 15.25
N THR A 181 2.68 -11.35 14.13
CA THR A 181 4.07 -10.89 14.03
C THR A 181 4.34 -9.76 15.02
N PHE A 182 3.45 -8.77 15.11
CA PHE A 182 3.59 -7.67 16.07
C PHE A 182 3.51 -8.18 17.51
N SER A 183 2.58 -9.10 17.83
CA SER A 183 2.47 -9.72 19.14
C SER A 183 3.75 -10.46 19.54
N THR A 184 4.38 -11.17 18.61
CA THR A 184 5.66 -11.84 18.84
C THR A 184 6.78 -10.86 19.17
N ILE A 185 6.81 -9.70 18.51
CA ILE A 185 7.82 -8.65 18.75
C ILE A 185 7.52 -7.91 20.06
N ILE A 186 6.27 -7.58 20.30
CA ILE A 186 5.84 -6.70 21.43
C ILE A 186 5.83 -7.45 22.77
N ARG A 187 5.27 -8.66 22.83
CA ARG A 187 5.18 -9.51 24.04
C ARG A 187 4.84 -8.72 25.31
N ASP A 188 3.61 -8.39 25.51
CA ASP A 188 3.07 -7.75 26.74
C ASP A 188 3.73 -6.39 27.10
N ARG A 189 4.51 -5.78 26.19
CA ARG A 189 5.09 -4.44 26.40
C ARG A 189 4.14 -3.36 25.90
N GLY A 190 4.07 -2.25 26.63
CA GLY A 190 3.27 -1.08 26.28
C GLY A 190 4.07 0.09 25.66
N ASP A 191 5.37 -0.11 25.38
CA ASP A 191 6.31 0.96 25.02
C ASP A 191 6.79 0.90 23.56
N VAL A 192 6.05 0.23 22.70
CA VAL A 192 6.38 0.05 21.28
C VAL A 192 5.52 0.97 20.41
N THR A 193 6.15 1.73 19.55
CA THR A 193 5.50 2.57 18.54
C THR A 193 5.50 1.85 17.19
N ILE A 194 4.36 1.81 16.51
CA ILE A 194 4.20 1.15 15.23
C ILE A 194 3.97 2.18 14.14
N PHE A 195 4.79 2.14 13.10
CA PHE A 195 4.59 2.89 11.87
C PHE A 195 4.16 1.94 10.76
N MET A 196 3.18 2.36 9.98
CA MET A 196 2.72 1.64 8.80
C MET A 196 2.67 2.62 7.63
N ALA A 197 3.37 2.33 6.54
CA ALA A 197 3.40 3.22 5.38
C ALA A 197 2.77 2.59 4.14
N GLY A 198 2.00 3.38 3.40
CA GLY A 198 1.39 2.96 2.14
C GLY A 198 1.33 4.06 1.10
N ASN A 199 1.43 3.68 -0.16
CA ASN A 199 1.15 4.58 -1.28
C ASN A 199 -0.32 4.46 -1.67
N THR A 200 -0.94 5.57 -2.13
CA THR A 200 -2.36 5.62 -2.52
C THR A 200 -2.63 4.91 -3.86
N VAL A 201 -2.27 3.63 -3.93
CA VAL A 201 -2.37 2.81 -5.16
C VAL A 201 -3.63 1.95 -5.21
N ASN A 202 -4.30 1.73 -4.08
CA ASN A 202 -5.55 0.99 -3.98
C ASN A 202 -6.33 1.46 -2.75
N LYS A 203 -7.63 1.73 -2.89
CA LYS A 203 -8.51 2.10 -1.77
C LYS A 203 -8.85 0.90 -0.87
N TYR A 204 -8.81 -0.31 -1.41
CA TYR A 204 -9.17 -1.54 -0.71
C TYR A 204 -7.91 -2.16 -0.11
N CYS A 205 -7.82 -2.07 1.20
CA CYS A 205 -6.70 -2.57 1.97
C CYS A 205 -7.27 -3.28 3.22
N PRO A 206 -6.92 -4.55 3.49
CA PRO A 206 -7.48 -5.28 4.62
C PRO A 206 -7.23 -4.56 5.95
N TYR A 207 -6.11 -3.87 6.11
CA TYR A 207 -5.81 -3.10 7.31
C TYR A 207 -6.83 -1.99 7.56
N PHE A 208 -7.37 -1.35 6.52
CA PHE A 208 -8.38 -0.29 6.69
C PHE A 208 -9.69 -0.85 7.21
N THR A 209 -10.10 -2.00 6.68
CA THR A 209 -11.35 -2.68 7.07
C THR A 209 -11.22 -3.25 8.47
N GLU A 210 -10.19 -4.04 8.73
CA GLU A 210 -9.99 -4.75 10.00
C GLU A 210 -9.70 -3.80 11.18
N MET A 211 -9.04 -2.68 10.92
CA MET A 211 -8.82 -1.62 11.92
C MET A 211 -9.98 -0.62 11.98
N GLY A 212 -11.06 -0.79 11.24
CA GLY A 212 -12.21 0.11 11.25
C GLY A 212 -11.93 1.54 10.78
N LEU A 213 -10.94 1.74 9.88
CA LEU A 213 -10.52 3.06 9.38
C LEU A 213 -11.45 3.54 8.26
N THR A 214 -12.74 3.73 8.57
CA THR A 214 -13.81 3.95 7.58
C THR A 214 -13.69 5.24 6.77
N TYR A 215 -13.01 6.26 7.31
CA TYR A 215 -12.89 7.57 6.67
C TYR A 215 -11.61 7.74 5.85
N ILE A 216 -10.68 6.80 5.90
CA ILE A 216 -9.34 6.92 5.30
C ILE A 216 -9.37 7.25 3.80
N THR A 217 -10.34 6.71 3.06
CA THR A 217 -10.48 6.96 1.62
C THR A 217 -11.05 8.34 1.28
N ARG A 218 -11.57 9.07 2.29
CA ARG A 218 -12.14 10.42 2.17
C ARG A 218 -11.24 11.50 2.76
N MET A 219 -10.13 11.11 3.39
CA MET A 219 -9.17 12.05 3.97
C MET A 219 -8.64 13.02 2.92
N LYS A 220 -8.42 14.26 3.34
CA LYS A 220 -7.75 15.28 2.53
C LYS A 220 -6.24 15.23 2.80
N LYS A 221 -5.45 15.55 1.78
CA LYS A 221 -4.00 15.68 1.94
C LYS A 221 -3.66 16.71 3.02
N GLY A 222 -2.64 16.39 3.82
CA GLY A 222 -2.19 17.23 4.92
C GLY A 222 -3.03 17.12 6.19
N THR A 223 -4.01 16.20 6.25
CA THR A 223 -4.82 15.97 7.47
C THR A 223 -4.36 14.75 8.24
N ILE A 224 -4.65 14.73 9.54
CA ILE A 224 -4.42 13.61 10.44
C ILE A 224 -5.73 13.29 11.13
N ASP A 225 -6.19 12.05 10.99
CA ASP A 225 -7.36 11.52 11.68
C ASP A 225 -6.93 10.62 12.84
N LEU A 226 -7.66 10.69 13.95
CA LEU A 226 -7.43 9.87 15.13
C LEU A 226 -8.60 8.93 15.37
N TYR A 227 -8.28 7.64 15.54
CA TYR A 227 -9.22 6.59 15.86
C TYR A 227 -8.95 6.08 17.28
N LYS A 228 -10.01 5.98 18.09
CA LYS A 228 -9.99 5.41 19.43
C LYS A 228 -10.95 4.22 19.50
N TYR A 229 -10.59 3.20 20.26
CA TYR A 229 -11.30 1.92 20.26
C TYR A 229 -11.91 1.66 21.65
N GLY A 230 -13.15 2.12 21.82
CA GLY A 230 -13.89 2.01 23.09
C GLY A 230 -13.13 2.67 24.25
N ASP A 231 -13.10 1.98 25.38
CA ASP A 231 -12.40 2.42 26.59
C ASP A 231 -10.92 2.00 26.63
N SER A 232 -10.40 1.41 25.52
CA SER A 232 -8.99 1.02 25.44
C SER A 232 -8.10 2.25 25.25
N GLU A 233 -6.84 2.14 25.69
CA GLU A 233 -5.82 3.15 25.45
C GLU A 233 -5.30 3.12 24.00
N LEU A 234 -5.79 2.17 23.19
CA LEU A 234 -5.37 2.01 21.81
C LEU A 234 -5.78 3.23 20.97
N THR A 235 -4.80 3.88 20.41
CA THR A 235 -5.00 4.98 19.45
C THR A 235 -4.28 4.69 18.14
N VAL A 236 -4.95 4.99 17.04
CA VAL A 236 -4.40 4.95 15.69
C VAL A 236 -4.46 6.35 15.11
N ALA A 237 -3.32 6.88 14.74
CA ALA A 237 -3.20 8.14 13.98
C ALA A 237 -2.98 7.81 12.51
N VAL A 238 -3.78 8.37 11.63
CA VAL A 238 -3.64 8.23 10.18
C VAL A 238 -3.33 9.59 9.59
N GLU A 239 -2.18 9.72 8.94
CA GLU A 239 -1.80 10.94 8.23
C GLU A 239 -1.88 10.73 6.72
N PHE A 240 -2.69 11.54 6.03
CA PHE A 240 -2.61 11.66 4.60
C PHE A 240 -1.54 12.72 4.27
N THR A 241 -0.33 12.24 4.05
CA THR A 241 0.85 13.10 3.90
C THR A 241 0.71 14.03 2.72
N ASP A 242 0.95 15.34 2.95
CA ASP A 242 1.07 16.32 1.90
C ASP A 242 2.53 16.72 1.72
N PHE A 243 2.93 16.92 0.47
CA PHE A 243 4.26 17.36 0.14
C PHE A 243 4.18 18.54 -0.85
N PRO A 244 4.25 19.78 -0.37
CA PRO A 244 3.97 20.97 -1.17
C PRO A 244 5.02 21.28 -2.26
N GLN A 245 6.19 20.65 -2.21
CA GLN A 245 7.24 20.85 -3.21
C GLN A 245 7.40 19.61 -4.11
N ARG A 246 6.60 19.53 -5.17
CA ARG A 246 6.92 18.67 -6.31
C ARG A 246 8.31 19.05 -6.83
N ASN A 247 9.24 18.12 -6.79
CA ASN A 247 10.48 18.27 -7.52
C ASN A 247 10.11 18.40 -9.01
N LYS A 248 10.27 19.59 -9.61
CA LYS A 248 10.12 19.83 -11.05
C LYS A 248 10.94 18.86 -11.92
N LYS A 249 11.91 18.14 -11.31
CA LYS A 249 12.66 17.06 -11.94
C LYS A 249 11.82 15.82 -12.28
N SER A 250 10.74 15.53 -11.54
CA SER A 250 9.86 14.41 -11.89
C SER A 250 9.05 14.70 -13.15
N ASP A 251 8.67 15.97 -13.35
CA ASP A 251 7.89 16.39 -14.51
C ASP A 251 8.72 16.20 -15.82
N LYS A 252 10.05 16.35 -15.75
CA LYS A 252 10.93 16.10 -16.89
C LYS A 252 10.87 14.65 -17.41
N TYR A 253 10.69 13.68 -16.51
CA TYR A 253 10.69 12.26 -16.85
C TYR A 253 9.29 11.67 -17.04
N PHE A 254 8.26 12.33 -16.50
CA PHE A 254 6.87 11.82 -16.46
C PHE A 254 5.86 12.79 -17.09
N ALA A 255 6.32 13.70 -17.94
CA ALA A 255 5.49 14.69 -18.63
C ALA A 255 4.62 14.10 -19.77
N PHE A 256 4.36 12.80 -19.75
CA PHE A 256 3.46 12.17 -20.71
C PHE A 256 2.01 12.55 -20.39
N ASN A 257 1.25 12.90 -21.43
CA ASN A 257 -0.17 13.18 -21.30
C ASN A 257 -0.98 11.88 -21.12
N ASN A 258 -0.82 11.24 -19.97
CA ASN A 258 -1.49 9.99 -19.63
C ASN A 258 -2.20 10.14 -18.26
N PRO A 259 -3.54 10.00 -18.20
CA PRO A 259 -4.30 10.15 -16.96
C PRO A 259 -3.81 9.26 -15.82
N LYS A 260 -3.39 8.01 -16.10
CA LYS A 260 -2.85 7.10 -15.09
C LYS A 260 -1.53 7.60 -14.49
N LEU A 261 -0.65 8.18 -15.31
CA LEU A 261 0.60 8.79 -14.82
C LEU A 261 0.33 10.04 -13.97
N GLN A 262 -0.64 10.86 -14.39
CA GLN A 262 -1.06 12.02 -13.62
C GLN A 262 -1.60 11.61 -12.24
N MET A 263 -2.38 10.53 -12.15
CA MET A 263 -2.85 9.99 -10.86
C MET A 263 -1.70 9.53 -9.97
N ILE A 264 -0.72 8.81 -10.53
CA ILE A 264 0.48 8.35 -9.80
C ILE A 264 1.29 9.53 -9.27
N THR A 265 1.42 10.59 -10.05
CA THR A 265 2.22 11.78 -9.69
C THR A 265 1.45 12.80 -8.83
N SER A 266 0.11 12.77 -8.83
CA SER A 266 -0.73 13.67 -8.02
C SER A 266 -1.02 13.14 -6.61
N GLY A 267 -0.68 11.87 -6.31
CA GLY A 267 -1.00 11.20 -5.05
C GLY A 267 -2.49 10.99 -4.81
N ALA A 268 -3.31 11.13 -5.85
CA ALA A 268 -4.67 10.66 -5.82
C ALA A 268 -4.70 9.13 -5.72
N TRP A 269 -5.79 8.60 -5.16
CA TRP A 269 -6.01 7.17 -5.20
C TRP A 269 -6.04 6.70 -6.66
N GLU A 270 -5.24 5.69 -6.98
CA GLU A 270 -5.26 5.14 -8.33
C GLU A 270 -6.54 4.33 -8.53
N ILE A 271 -7.22 4.61 -9.63
CA ILE A 271 -8.39 3.88 -10.07
C ILE A 271 -8.09 3.32 -11.45
N ALA A 272 -8.24 2.01 -11.63
CA ALA A 272 -8.17 1.41 -12.97
C ALA A 272 -9.38 1.85 -13.80
N LEU A 273 -9.21 1.93 -15.11
CA LEU A 273 -10.31 2.17 -16.02
C LEU A 273 -11.00 0.84 -16.32
N TYR A 274 -12.30 0.81 -16.11
CA TYR A 274 -13.14 -0.36 -16.34
C TYR A 274 -14.13 -0.10 -17.47
N PRO A 275 -14.61 -1.14 -18.19
CA PRO A 275 -15.58 -0.97 -19.25
C PRO A 275 -16.92 -0.44 -18.70
N HIS A 276 -17.39 0.68 -19.24
CA HIS A 276 -18.72 1.20 -18.99
C HIS A 276 -19.74 0.63 -19.98
N LEU A 277 -21.02 0.60 -19.60
CA LEU A 277 -22.07 0.10 -20.46
C LEU A 277 -22.18 0.98 -21.72
N PRO A 278 -22.01 0.40 -22.93
CA PRO A 278 -22.21 1.13 -24.18
C PRO A 278 -23.64 1.65 -24.31
N MET A 279 -23.79 2.82 -24.92
CA MET A 279 -25.12 3.45 -25.14
C MET A 279 -26.08 2.57 -25.95
N GLU A 280 -25.56 1.75 -26.86
CA GLU A 280 -26.36 0.81 -27.67
C GLU A 280 -27.12 -0.22 -26.83
N TYR A 281 -26.63 -0.54 -25.62
CA TYR A 281 -27.26 -1.50 -24.71
C TYR A 281 -28.25 -0.86 -23.72
N LYS A 282 -28.54 0.42 -23.85
CA LYS A 282 -29.46 1.15 -22.94
C LYS A 282 -30.84 0.47 -22.80
N ASN A 283 -31.32 -0.18 -23.87
CA ASN A 283 -32.62 -0.83 -23.92
C ASN A 283 -32.53 -2.37 -23.72
N ALA A 284 -31.42 -2.88 -23.19
CA ALA A 284 -31.29 -4.30 -22.87
C ALA A 284 -32.27 -4.72 -21.78
N LYS A 285 -32.77 -5.95 -21.86
CA LYS A 285 -33.70 -6.52 -20.86
C LYS A 285 -32.94 -7.29 -19.80
N ILE A 286 -33.32 -7.12 -18.55
CA ILE A 286 -32.76 -7.89 -17.43
C ILE A 286 -33.31 -9.31 -17.51
N ALA A 287 -32.41 -10.30 -17.60
CA ALA A 287 -32.71 -11.71 -17.62
C ALA A 287 -32.59 -12.35 -16.22
N PHE A 288 -31.61 -11.89 -15.42
CA PHE A 288 -31.32 -12.42 -14.10
C PHE A 288 -30.57 -11.41 -13.25
N ILE A 289 -30.78 -11.42 -11.92
CA ILE A 289 -30.08 -10.57 -10.98
C ILE A 289 -29.38 -11.44 -9.93
N TYR A 290 -28.14 -11.06 -9.61
CA TYR A 290 -27.41 -11.60 -8.47
C TYR A 290 -26.67 -10.47 -7.75
N PHE A 291 -26.09 -10.75 -6.60
CA PHE A 291 -25.45 -9.73 -5.78
C PHE A 291 -24.03 -10.14 -5.41
N ILE A 292 -23.16 -9.14 -5.24
CA ILE A 292 -21.83 -9.29 -4.66
C ILE A 292 -21.77 -8.41 -3.40
N ILE A 293 -21.41 -9.01 -2.26
CA ILE A 293 -21.14 -8.29 -1.00
C ILE A 293 -19.65 -8.43 -0.71
N PHE A 294 -18.96 -7.30 -0.64
CA PHE A 294 -17.53 -7.27 -0.35
C PHE A 294 -17.19 -6.10 0.58
N GLY A 295 -16.73 -6.42 1.80
CA GLY A 295 -16.60 -5.43 2.86
C GLY A 295 -17.94 -4.78 3.20
N ILE A 296 -17.99 -3.46 3.12
CA ILE A 296 -19.22 -2.69 3.36
C ILE A 296 -20.07 -2.48 2.10
N ASP A 297 -19.56 -2.86 0.94
CA ASP A 297 -20.20 -2.60 -0.33
C ASP A 297 -21.14 -3.75 -0.73
N THR A 298 -22.33 -3.38 -1.18
CA THR A 298 -23.26 -4.30 -1.83
C THR A 298 -23.44 -3.88 -3.28
N LEU A 299 -23.19 -4.80 -4.21
CA LEU A 299 -23.31 -4.58 -5.64
C LEU A 299 -24.49 -5.39 -6.18
N GLN A 300 -25.29 -4.79 -7.06
CA GLN A 300 -26.28 -5.46 -7.87
C GLN A 300 -25.68 -5.77 -9.24
N CYS A 301 -25.77 -7.03 -9.64
CA CYS A 301 -25.24 -7.55 -10.89
C CYS A 301 -26.44 -8.02 -11.75
N GLU A 302 -26.64 -7.34 -12.86
CA GLU A 302 -27.74 -7.59 -13.78
C GLU A 302 -27.23 -8.31 -15.02
N VAL A 303 -27.61 -9.58 -15.18
CA VAL A 303 -27.40 -10.28 -16.47
C VAL A 303 -28.44 -9.75 -17.45
N MET A 304 -27.97 -9.09 -18.48
CA MET A 304 -28.79 -8.39 -19.47
C MET A 304 -28.75 -9.12 -20.83
N SER A 305 -29.83 -8.99 -21.59
CA SER A 305 -29.95 -9.51 -22.95
C SER A 305 -30.32 -8.39 -23.94
N TYR A 306 -29.57 -8.31 -25.02
CA TYR A 306 -29.83 -7.38 -26.13
C TYR A 306 -29.56 -8.07 -27.48
N LYS A 307 -30.61 -8.24 -28.31
CA LYS A 307 -30.51 -8.89 -29.64
C LYS A 307 -29.74 -10.21 -29.64
N GLY A 308 -29.98 -11.04 -28.63
CA GLY A 308 -29.31 -12.35 -28.49
C GLY A 308 -27.93 -12.32 -27.86
N ILE A 309 -27.38 -11.14 -27.54
CA ILE A 309 -26.13 -10.98 -26.81
C ILE A 309 -26.44 -10.89 -25.32
N TYR A 310 -25.69 -11.64 -24.51
CA TYR A 310 -25.78 -11.59 -23.05
C TYR A 310 -24.52 -11.00 -22.45
N PHE A 311 -24.69 -10.16 -21.40
CA PHE A 311 -23.60 -9.53 -20.66
C PHE A 311 -24.05 -9.22 -19.24
N THR A 312 -23.15 -8.90 -18.36
CA THR A 312 -23.44 -8.47 -16.99
C THR A 312 -23.15 -6.99 -16.82
N TYR A 313 -24.10 -6.24 -16.24
CA TYR A 313 -23.92 -4.88 -15.79
C TYR A 313 -23.91 -4.82 -14.26
N ILE A 314 -22.92 -4.18 -13.67
CA ILE A 314 -22.70 -4.14 -12.23
C ILE A 314 -22.74 -2.71 -11.73
N HIS A 315 -23.53 -2.46 -10.68
CA HIS A 315 -23.69 -1.16 -10.07
C HIS A 315 -23.85 -1.25 -8.54
N LYS A 316 -23.68 -0.14 -7.83
CA LYS A 316 -23.90 -0.09 -6.39
C LYS A 316 -25.36 -0.31 -6.04
N LYS A 317 -25.61 -1.13 -5.03
CA LYS A 317 -26.94 -1.31 -4.44
C LYS A 317 -27.10 -0.38 -3.25
N THR A 318 -27.91 0.65 -3.41
CA THR A 318 -28.12 1.69 -2.38
C THR A 318 -29.26 1.39 -1.40
N THR A 319 -30.08 0.37 -1.72
CA THR A 319 -31.20 -0.07 -0.88
C THR A 319 -30.93 -1.46 -0.30
N PRO A 320 -31.45 -1.81 0.89
CA PRO A 320 -31.29 -3.15 1.46
C PRO A 320 -31.78 -4.25 0.52
N LEU A 321 -31.14 -5.42 0.60
CA LEU A 321 -31.58 -6.62 -0.11
C LEU A 321 -32.93 -7.10 0.47
N LYS A 322 -33.95 -7.21 -0.38
CA LYS A 322 -35.31 -7.61 0.04
C LYS A 322 -35.46 -9.11 0.25
N ASN A 323 -34.82 -9.93 -0.58
CA ASN A 323 -35.03 -11.37 -0.62
C ASN A 323 -33.74 -12.15 -0.36
N LYS A 324 -33.05 -11.84 0.76
CA LYS A 324 -31.77 -12.49 1.12
C LYS A 324 -31.81 -14.03 1.14
N ASP A 325 -32.99 -14.62 1.24
CA ASP A 325 -33.19 -16.08 1.29
C ASP A 325 -33.36 -16.72 -0.10
N LYS A 326 -33.62 -15.92 -1.13
CA LYS A 326 -33.87 -16.42 -2.50
C LYS A 326 -32.86 -15.89 -3.51
N ASP A 327 -32.36 -14.67 -3.30
CA ASP A 327 -31.43 -14.02 -4.21
C ASP A 327 -30.07 -14.73 -4.17
N LEU A 328 -29.44 -14.93 -5.32
CA LEU A 328 -28.08 -15.44 -5.39
C LEU A 328 -27.11 -14.35 -4.92
N ILE A 329 -26.36 -14.65 -3.88
CA ILE A 329 -25.41 -13.70 -3.27
C ILE A 329 -24.01 -14.30 -3.23
N PHE A 330 -23.06 -13.59 -3.77
CA PHE A 330 -21.63 -13.87 -3.61
C PHE A 330 -21.07 -12.97 -2.51
N SER A 331 -20.43 -13.56 -1.48
CA SER A 331 -19.90 -12.80 -0.34
C SER A 331 -18.58 -13.38 0.15
N GLN A 332 -17.69 -12.51 0.66
CA GLN A 332 -16.53 -12.97 1.42
C GLN A 332 -16.93 -13.66 2.73
N ASP A 333 -18.04 -13.24 3.33
CA ASP A 333 -18.53 -13.79 4.59
C ASP A 333 -19.21 -15.14 4.35
N TYR A 334 -18.96 -16.08 5.26
CA TYR A 334 -19.63 -17.36 5.24
C TYR A 334 -21.11 -17.22 5.60
N ASN A 335 -21.96 -17.94 4.85
CA ASN A 335 -23.37 -18.12 5.19
C ASN A 335 -23.80 -19.54 4.84
N HIS A 336 -24.55 -20.18 5.74
CA HIS A 336 -25.00 -21.59 5.58
C HIS A 336 -26.12 -21.77 4.53
N LYS A 337 -26.73 -20.67 4.06
CA LYS A 337 -27.84 -20.75 3.08
C LYS A 337 -27.32 -21.11 1.70
N PRO A 338 -28.01 -21.99 0.95
CA PRO A 338 -27.52 -22.51 -0.33
C PRO A 338 -27.49 -21.47 -1.46
N ASN A 339 -28.18 -20.35 -1.32
CA ASN A 339 -28.14 -19.23 -2.26
C ASN A 339 -26.97 -18.26 -1.99
N TRP A 340 -26.23 -18.45 -0.89
CA TRP A 340 -25.01 -17.72 -0.59
C TRP A 340 -23.78 -18.51 -1.03
N ARG A 341 -22.87 -17.85 -1.72
CA ARG A 341 -21.63 -18.43 -2.25
C ARG A 341 -20.45 -17.55 -1.93
N ARG A 342 -19.34 -18.16 -1.60
CA ARG A 342 -18.11 -17.40 -1.30
C ARG A 342 -17.31 -17.06 -2.57
N LYS A 343 -17.17 -18.00 -3.49
CA LYS A 343 -16.18 -17.93 -4.58
C LYS A 343 -16.83 -17.89 -5.95
N LEU A 344 -16.84 -16.70 -6.56
CA LEU A 344 -17.27 -16.56 -7.95
C LEU A 344 -16.26 -17.21 -8.92
N THR A 345 -14.96 -17.18 -8.59
CA THR A 345 -13.90 -17.72 -9.45
C THR A 345 -13.82 -19.25 -9.42
N LYS A 346 -14.35 -19.89 -8.39
CA LYS A 346 -14.38 -21.37 -8.22
C LYS A 346 -15.82 -21.89 -8.04
N PRO A 347 -16.68 -21.72 -9.05
CA PRO A 347 -18.06 -22.11 -8.95
C PRO A 347 -18.21 -23.65 -8.93
N TYR A 348 -19.11 -24.16 -8.09
CA TYR A 348 -19.42 -25.60 -7.97
C TYR A 348 -20.65 -26.01 -8.77
N ASP A 349 -21.45 -25.08 -9.29
CA ASP A 349 -22.68 -25.35 -10.04
C ASP A 349 -22.71 -24.65 -11.41
N GLU A 350 -23.70 -25.04 -12.23
CA GLU A 350 -23.85 -24.55 -13.61
C GLU A 350 -24.17 -23.05 -13.67
N LEU A 351 -24.96 -22.53 -12.72
CA LEU A 351 -25.29 -21.11 -12.70
C LEU A 351 -24.04 -20.25 -12.39
N GLY A 352 -23.25 -20.66 -11.41
CA GLY A 352 -21.99 -20.01 -11.10
C GLY A 352 -20.99 -20.08 -12.26
N LYS A 353 -20.92 -21.21 -12.98
CA LYS A 353 -20.08 -21.35 -14.18
C LYS A 353 -20.50 -20.37 -15.28
N LYS A 354 -21.81 -20.19 -15.51
CA LYS A 354 -22.35 -19.21 -16.48
C LYS A 354 -22.01 -17.79 -16.07
N ILE A 355 -22.11 -17.45 -14.78
CA ILE A 355 -21.74 -16.13 -14.29
C ILE A 355 -20.24 -15.90 -14.47
N LYS A 356 -19.39 -16.83 -14.06
CA LYS A 356 -17.93 -16.76 -14.27
C LYS A 356 -17.57 -16.58 -15.74
N TRP A 357 -18.32 -17.17 -16.64
CA TRP A 357 -18.08 -17.05 -18.08
C TRP A 357 -18.11 -15.59 -18.56
N PHE A 358 -18.99 -14.72 -18.03
CA PHE A 358 -19.04 -13.32 -18.40
C PHE A 358 -17.72 -12.60 -18.05
N PHE A 359 -17.15 -12.91 -16.90
CA PHE A 359 -15.88 -12.31 -16.47
C PHE A 359 -14.70 -12.79 -17.31
N ASN A 360 -14.69 -14.05 -17.69
CA ASN A 360 -13.61 -14.64 -18.50
C ASN A 360 -13.65 -14.21 -19.98
N ASN A 361 -14.78 -13.67 -20.46
CA ASN A 361 -15.00 -13.32 -21.86
C ASN A 361 -15.23 -11.81 -22.07
N ASP A 362 -14.80 -10.97 -21.12
CA ASP A 362 -14.93 -9.51 -21.21
C ASP A 362 -16.37 -9.03 -21.45
N LYS A 363 -17.35 -9.74 -20.89
CA LYS A 363 -18.78 -9.45 -20.99
C LYS A 363 -19.33 -8.80 -19.71
N VAL A 364 -18.49 -8.00 -19.03
CA VAL A 364 -18.87 -7.30 -17.79
C VAL A 364 -18.67 -5.82 -17.97
N PHE A 365 -19.71 -5.05 -17.66
CA PHE A 365 -19.70 -3.59 -17.67
C PHE A 365 -20.01 -3.07 -16.28
N TYR A 366 -19.46 -1.92 -15.95
CA TYR A 366 -19.54 -1.35 -14.61
C TYR A 366 -20.18 0.04 -14.67
N GLN A 367 -20.90 0.40 -13.61
CA GLN A 367 -21.48 1.72 -13.44
C GLN A 367 -20.40 2.82 -13.50
N ASP A 368 -19.29 2.56 -12.82
CA ASP A 368 -18.15 3.44 -12.73
C ASP A 368 -16.87 2.67 -12.38
N ASN A 369 -15.74 3.34 -12.36
CA ASN A 369 -14.45 2.73 -12.05
C ASN A 369 -14.35 2.24 -10.60
N GLU A 370 -15.09 2.84 -9.67
CA GLU A 370 -15.10 2.41 -8.27
C GLU A 370 -15.75 1.04 -8.13
N VAL A 371 -16.90 0.83 -8.78
CA VAL A 371 -17.57 -0.48 -8.84
C VAL A 371 -16.64 -1.54 -9.45
N GLY A 372 -15.97 -1.20 -10.55
CA GLY A 372 -15.00 -2.10 -11.18
C GLY A 372 -13.85 -2.49 -10.23
N GLU A 373 -13.37 -1.54 -9.44
CA GLU A 373 -12.32 -1.77 -8.45
C GLU A 373 -12.78 -2.67 -7.30
N ILE A 374 -14.01 -2.50 -6.80
CA ILE A 374 -14.61 -3.38 -5.78
C ILE A 374 -14.67 -4.81 -6.30
N VAL A 375 -15.21 -4.99 -7.49
CA VAL A 375 -15.34 -6.32 -8.12
C VAL A 375 -13.98 -6.97 -8.34
N ARG A 376 -12.98 -6.24 -8.82
CA ARG A 376 -11.61 -6.75 -8.98
C ARG A 376 -11.03 -7.25 -7.65
N ASN A 377 -11.21 -6.49 -6.58
CA ASN A 377 -10.71 -6.89 -5.27
C ASN A 377 -11.44 -8.12 -4.74
N TYR A 378 -12.77 -8.21 -4.94
CA TYR A 378 -13.53 -9.40 -4.62
C TYR A 378 -13.06 -10.64 -5.42
N ILE A 379 -12.81 -10.50 -6.73
CA ILE A 379 -12.30 -11.58 -7.58
C ILE A 379 -10.91 -12.03 -7.10
N ASN A 380 -10.01 -11.10 -6.83
CA ASN A 380 -8.68 -11.40 -6.33
C ASN A 380 -8.74 -12.16 -4.99
N TRP A 381 -9.58 -11.71 -4.06
CA TRP A 381 -9.84 -12.41 -2.82
C TRP A 381 -10.40 -13.83 -3.08
N SER A 382 -11.40 -13.95 -3.94
CA SER A 382 -12.03 -15.23 -4.30
C SER A 382 -11.06 -16.25 -4.89
N ASP A 383 -10.02 -15.80 -5.61
CA ASP A 383 -8.98 -16.68 -6.17
C ASP A 383 -7.98 -17.15 -5.11
N THR A 384 -7.60 -16.27 -4.17
CA THR A 384 -6.56 -16.55 -3.18
C THR A 384 -7.08 -17.24 -1.93
N ASP A 385 -8.34 -17.01 -1.57
CA ASP A 385 -8.95 -17.65 -0.40
C ASP A 385 -8.91 -19.19 -0.55
N ARG A 386 -8.13 -19.84 0.32
CA ARG A 386 -8.03 -21.30 0.41
C ARG A 386 -9.06 -21.89 1.35
N GLY A 387 -9.98 -21.07 1.88
CA GLY A 387 -10.95 -21.39 2.92
C GLY A 387 -11.35 -22.87 2.97
N ILE A 388 -11.46 -23.38 4.16
CA ILE A 388 -11.94 -24.75 4.42
C ILE A 388 -13.25 -24.97 3.64
N GLN A 389 -13.23 -25.95 2.74
CA GLN A 389 -14.40 -26.38 2.00
C GLN A 389 -15.36 -27.11 2.93
#